data_262b576ea3c18b3421ffff8868ee69a6
#
_entry.id   262b576ea3c18b3421ffff8868ee69a6
#
_cell.length_a   1.000
_cell.length_b   1.000
_cell.length_c   1.000
_cell.angle_alpha   90.00
_cell.angle_beta   90.00
_cell.angle_gamma   90.00
#
_symmetry.space_group_name_H-M   'P 1'
#
loop_
_entity.id
_entity.type
_entity.pdbx_description
1 polymer ?
#
loop_
_entity_poly.entity_id
_entity_poly.type
_entity_poly.pdbx_seq_one_letter_code
_entity_poly.pdbx_strand_id
1 'polypeptide(L)'
;MKIFAPGRFDRLPDAILFDTDNTLYPYDPAHTAAQQAVRNKVVNTFSIKPEVFDAAFKEARQQVKTRLKHTASSHSRLLYLQRMLEIMGLGSQVLLALDFEQTYWRTFLSNAVLFDEVKDL
;
A
#
# COMPACT_ATOMS: atom_id res chain seq x y z
N MET A 1 25.05 -13.20 2.43
CA MET A 1 23.87 -13.78 3.16
C MET A 1 24.30 -14.30 4.52
N LYS A 2 23.59 -13.97 5.60
CA LYS A 2 23.88 -14.46 6.95
C LYS A 2 22.86 -15.52 7.32
N ILE A 3 23.30 -16.78 7.46
CA ILE A 3 22.42 -17.91 7.81
C ILE A 3 22.36 -18.03 9.34
N PHE A 4 21.19 -17.79 9.93
CA PHE A 4 20.98 -17.80 11.38
C PHE A 4 20.74 -19.22 11.96
N ALA A 5 20.36 -20.19 11.14
CA ALA A 5 20.09 -21.56 11.55
C ALA A 5 20.55 -22.57 10.48
N PRO A 6 21.87 -22.76 10.29
CA PRO A 6 22.40 -23.56 9.19
C PRO A 6 22.03 -25.06 9.23
N GLY A 7 21.60 -25.58 10.37
CA GLY A 7 21.20 -27.00 10.53
C GLY A 7 19.71 -27.29 10.42
N ARG A 8 18.88 -26.29 10.03
CA ARG A 8 17.41 -26.47 9.91
C ARG A 8 16.95 -27.09 8.60
N PHE A 9 17.80 -27.12 7.60
CA PHE A 9 17.48 -27.66 6.28
C PHE A 9 18.34 -28.90 5.98
N ASP A 10 17.97 -30.04 6.58
CA ASP A 10 18.59 -31.32 6.26
C ASP A 10 18.25 -31.83 4.86
N ARG A 11 17.22 -31.22 4.23
CA ARG A 11 16.81 -31.42 2.85
C ARG A 11 16.50 -30.11 2.20
N LEU A 12 16.77 -30.00 0.90
CA LEU A 12 16.30 -28.87 0.11
C LEU A 12 14.77 -28.86 0.12
N PRO A 13 14.13 -27.71 0.40
CA PRO A 13 12.68 -27.59 0.36
C PRO A 13 12.16 -27.70 -1.09
N ASP A 14 11.00 -28.34 -1.28
CA ASP A 14 10.34 -28.42 -2.59
C ASP A 14 9.79 -27.08 -3.06
N ALA A 15 9.49 -26.16 -2.12
CA ALA A 15 9.03 -24.80 -2.38
C ALA A 15 9.41 -23.87 -1.23
N ILE A 16 9.59 -22.58 -1.55
CA ILE A 16 9.85 -21.51 -0.58
C ILE A 16 8.83 -20.41 -0.79
N LEU A 17 8.16 -19.99 0.28
CA LEU A 17 7.28 -18.82 0.30
C LEU A 17 7.98 -17.69 1.04
N PHE A 18 8.13 -16.55 0.36
CA PHE A 18 8.66 -15.34 0.97
C PHE A 18 7.53 -14.38 1.31
N ASP A 19 7.56 -13.84 2.52
CA ASP A 19 6.90 -12.58 2.82
C ASP A 19 7.64 -11.45 2.11
N THR A 20 6.96 -10.36 1.77
CA THR A 20 7.55 -9.27 0.98
C THR A 20 7.88 -8.05 1.81
N ASP A 21 6.89 -7.51 2.52
CA ASP A 21 7.01 -6.25 3.25
C ASP A 21 7.94 -6.43 4.48
N ASN A 22 8.99 -5.61 4.58
CA ASN A 22 10.04 -5.71 5.61
C ASN A 22 10.82 -7.03 5.60
N THR A 23 10.61 -7.88 4.61
CA THR A 23 11.36 -9.12 4.35
C THR A 23 12.28 -8.96 3.15
N LEU A 24 11.77 -8.49 2.02
CA LEU A 24 12.55 -8.25 0.82
C LEU A 24 12.98 -6.79 0.65
N TYR A 25 12.22 -5.87 1.19
CA TYR A 25 12.48 -4.43 1.17
C TYR A 25 11.85 -3.74 2.40
N PRO A 26 12.34 -2.55 2.80
CA PRO A 26 11.70 -1.76 3.85
C PRO A 26 10.39 -1.17 3.33
N TYR A 27 9.27 -1.53 3.96
CA TYR A 27 7.93 -1.09 3.55
C TYR A 27 7.68 0.40 3.73
N ASP A 28 8.03 0.96 4.88
CA ASP A 28 7.62 2.32 5.28
C ASP A 28 8.10 3.43 4.34
N PRO A 29 9.34 3.46 3.84
CA PRO A 29 9.78 4.51 2.92
C PRO A 29 8.97 4.53 1.62
N ALA A 30 8.74 3.36 1.01
CA ALA A 30 7.97 3.22 -0.22
C ALA A 30 6.49 3.59 0.00
N HIS A 31 5.91 3.14 1.12
CA HIS A 31 4.53 3.46 1.50
C HIS A 31 4.34 4.97 1.73
N THR A 32 5.23 5.60 2.46
CA THR A 32 5.16 7.04 2.75
C THR A 32 5.24 7.86 1.47
N ALA A 33 6.18 7.56 0.58
CA ALA A 33 6.30 8.22 -0.72
C ALA A 33 5.03 8.04 -1.57
N ALA A 34 4.49 6.83 -1.64
CA ALA A 34 3.28 6.52 -2.39
C ALA A 34 2.05 7.24 -1.83
N GLN A 35 1.89 7.27 -0.51
CA GLN A 35 0.78 7.97 0.14
C GLN A 35 0.87 9.48 -0.09
N GLN A 36 2.05 10.06 -0.02
CA GLN A 36 2.26 11.49 -0.30
C GLN A 36 1.96 11.83 -1.77
N ALA A 37 2.32 10.97 -2.72
CA ALA A 37 2.03 11.16 -4.13
C ALA A 37 0.51 11.17 -4.41
N VAL A 38 -0.23 10.23 -3.82
CA VAL A 38 -1.69 10.20 -3.92
C VAL A 38 -2.31 11.44 -3.28
N ARG A 39 -1.87 11.80 -2.08
CA ARG A 39 -2.33 13.00 -1.38
C ARG A 39 -2.17 14.25 -2.24
N ASN A 40 -0.99 14.46 -2.80
CA ASN A 40 -0.71 15.60 -3.67
C ASN A 40 -1.60 15.59 -4.91
N LYS A 41 -1.77 14.43 -5.54
CA LYS A 41 -2.62 14.28 -6.72
C LYS A 41 -4.08 14.62 -6.42
N VAL A 42 -4.65 14.09 -5.34
CA VAL A 42 -6.05 14.34 -4.94
C VAL A 42 -6.24 15.82 -4.59
N VAL A 43 -5.34 16.40 -3.79
CA VAL A 43 -5.34 17.82 -3.41
C VAL A 43 -5.35 18.72 -4.65
N ASN A 44 -4.49 18.44 -5.62
CA ASN A 44 -4.41 19.22 -6.86
C ASN A 44 -5.62 18.99 -7.77
N THR A 45 -6.11 17.76 -7.89
CA THR A 45 -7.26 17.42 -8.75
C THR A 45 -8.53 18.14 -8.31
N PHE A 46 -8.75 18.23 -7.00
CA PHE A 46 -9.97 18.82 -6.44
C PHE A 46 -9.77 20.22 -5.85
N SER A 47 -8.56 20.76 -5.90
CA SER A 47 -8.21 22.07 -5.30
C SER A 47 -8.65 22.18 -3.83
N ILE A 48 -8.49 21.10 -3.07
CA ILE A 48 -8.83 20.99 -1.65
C ILE A 48 -7.62 21.24 -0.77
N LYS A 49 -7.88 21.52 0.52
CA LYS A 49 -6.82 21.58 1.51
C LYS A 49 -6.32 20.14 1.85
N PRO A 50 -5.03 19.98 2.10
CA PRO A 50 -4.43 18.68 2.47
C PRO A 50 -5.12 17.99 3.65
N GLU A 51 -5.57 18.74 4.64
CA GLU A 51 -6.25 18.24 5.84
C GLU A 51 -7.61 17.58 5.51
N VAL A 52 -8.27 18.04 4.45
CA VAL A 52 -9.53 17.45 3.96
C VAL A 52 -9.28 16.03 3.43
N PHE A 53 -8.22 15.87 2.63
CA PHE A 53 -7.79 14.56 2.19
C PHE A 53 -7.44 13.66 3.37
N ASP A 54 -6.61 14.14 4.30
CA ASP A 54 -6.11 13.34 5.43
C ASP A 54 -7.26 12.83 6.30
N ALA A 55 -8.26 13.69 6.58
CA ALA A 55 -9.45 13.32 7.34
C ALA A 55 -10.31 12.29 6.60
N ALA A 56 -10.65 12.56 5.33
CA ALA A 56 -11.49 11.68 4.52
C ALA A 56 -10.84 10.30 4.29
N PHE A 57 -9.53 10.27 4.02
CA PHE A 57 -8.79 9.03 3.80
C PHE A 57 -8.68 8.19 5.07
N LYS A 58 -8.41 8.82 6.22
CA LYS A 58 -8.39 8.15 7.52
C LYS A 58 -9.73 7.50 7.85
N GLU A 59 -10.82 8.24 7.65
CA GLU A 59 -12.17 7.75 7.89
C GLU A 59 -12.53 6.61 6.94
N ALA A 60 -12.25 6.76 5.63
CA ALA A 60 -12.48 5.74 4.62
C ALA A 60 -11.77 4.43 4.98
N ARG A 61 -10.47 4.51 5.31
CA ARG A 61 -9.68 3.36 5.74
C ARG A 61 -10.27 2.66 6.96
N GLN A 62 -10.70 3.42 7.95
CA GLN A 62 -11.33 2.87 9.16
C GLN A 62 -12.64 2.16 8.82
N GLN A 63 -13.52 2.78 8.02
CA GLN A 63 -14.80 2.19 7.63
C GLN A 63 -14.64 0.90 6.83
N VAL A 64 -13.73 0.87 5.85
CA VAL A 64 -13.44 -0.34 5.06
C VAL A 64 -12.89 -1.45 5.94
N LYS A 65 -11.93 -1.15 6.82
CA LYS A 65 -11.38 -2.14 7.76
C LYS A 65 -12.42 -2.69 8.71
N THR A 66 -13.26 -1.82 9.28
CA THR A 66 -14.34 -2.25 10.19
C THR A 66 -15.36 -3.13 9.47
N ARG A 67 -15.72 -2.78 8.22
CA ARG A 67 -16.72 -3.52 7.45
C ARG A 67 -16.20 -4.87 6.95
N LEU A 68 -14.96 -4.93 6.47
CA LEU A 68 -14.37 -6.12 5.85
C LEU A 68 -13.52 -6.96 6.83
N LYS A 69 -13.25 -6.45 8.03
CA LYS A 69 -12.55 -7.16 9.12
C LYS A 69 -11.28 -7.89 8.68
N HIS A 70 -11.28 -9.23 8.79
CA HIS A 70 -10.12 -10.09 8.57
C HIS A 70 -9.97 -10.58 7.11
N THR A 71 -10.71 -10.01 6.17
CA THR A 71 -10.55 -10.37 4.75
C THR A 71 -9.36 -9.63 4.12
N ALA A 72 -8.75 -10.23 3.09
CA ALA A 72 -7.68 -9.59 2.33
C ALA A 72 -8.12 -8.23 1.75
N SER A 73 -9.38 -8.11 1.34
CA SER A 73 -9.96 -6.87 0.81
C SER A 73 -9.99 -5.72 1.82
N SER A 74 -9.88 -6.00 3.14
CA SER A 74 -9.80 -4.95 4.17
C SER A 74 -8.55 -4.08 4.04
N HIS A 75 -7.55 -4.51 3.26
CA HIS A 75 -6.31 -3.80 2.97
C HIS A 75 -6.25 -3.20 1.55
N SER A 76 -7.35 -3.27 0.79
CA SER A 76 -7.43 -2.76 -0.58
C SER A 76 -7.32 -1.23 -0.63
N ARG A 77 -6.29 -0.72 -1.33
CA ARG A 77 -6.11 0.73 -1.56
C ARG A 77 -7.23 1.30 -2.41
N LEU A 78 -7.67 0.54 -3.42
CA LEU A 78 -8.79 0.93 -4.27
C LEU A 78 -10.05 1.20 -3.44
N LEU A 79 -10.39 0.31 -2.52
CA LEU A 79 -11.57 0.49 -1.66
C LEU A 79 -11.45 1.68 -0.72
N TYR A 80 -10.24 1.96 -0.22
CA TYR A 80 -10.01 3.15 0.60
C TYR A 80 -10.23 4.43 -0.20
N LEU A 81 -9.68 4.49 -1.41
CA LEU A 81 -9.77 5.66 -2.29
C LEU A 81 -11.21 5.86 -2.79
N GLN A 82 -11.89 4.79 -3.18
CA GLN A 82 -13.30 4.86 -3.56
C GLN A 82 -14.15 5.37 -2.41
N ARG A 83 -13.98 4.82 -1.22
CA ARG A 83 -14.75 5.25 -0.03
C ARG A 83 -14.41 6.69 0.37
N MET A 84 -13.17 7.11 0.23
CA MET A 84 -12.75 8.49 0.45
C MET A 84 -13.49 9.45 -0.49
N LEU A 85 -13.59 9.14 -1.78
CA LEU A 85 -14.34 9.97 -2.75
C LEU A 85 -15.82 10.06 -2.39
N GLU A 86 -16.43 8.97 -1.93
CA GLU A 86 -17.81 8.97 -1.44
C GLU A 86 -17.99 9.87 -0.20
N ILE A 87 -17.06 9.80 0.77
CA ILE A 87 -17.06 10.66 1.96
C ILE A 87 -16.92 12.15 1.59
N MET A 88 -16.13 12.44 0.55
CA MET A 88 -15.98 13.78 0.01
C MET A 88 -17.20 14.27 -0.79
N GLY A 89 -18.27 13.46 -0.90
CA GLY A 89 -19.50 13.81 -1.61
C GLY A 89 -19.42 13.68 -3.13
N LEU A 90 -18.38 13.02 -3.65
CA LEU A 90 -18.18 12.86 -5.10
C LEU A 90 -18.87 11.60 -5.66
N GLY A 91 -19.53 10.82 -4.81
CA GLY A 91 -20.22 9.60 -5.20
C GLY A 91 -19.26 8.49 -5.64
N SER A 92 -19.78 7.50 -6.37
CA SER A 92 -18.98 6.36 -6.84
C SER A 92 -18.18 6.74 -8.09
N GLN A 93 -16.89 7.00 -7.91
CA GLN A 93 -15.95 7.40 -8.96
C GLN A 93 -14.85 6.34 -9.15
N VAL A 94 -15.22 5.16 -9.63
CA VAL A 94 -14.33 3.99 -9.72
C VAL A 94 -13.09 4.28 -10.59
N LEU A 95 -13.26 4.91 -11.75
CA LEU A 95 -12.13 5.21 -12.65
C LEU A 95 -11.14 6.19 -12.01
N LEU A 96 -11.64 7.15 -11.26
CA LEU A 96 -10.79 8.11 -10.55
C LEU A 96 -10.06 7.45 -9.37
N ALA A 97 -10.75 6.57 -8.64
CA ALA A 97 -10.13 5.77 -7.58
C ALA A 97 -9.02 4.86 -8.13
N LEU A 98 -9.23 4.25 -9.30
CA LEU A 98 -8.22 3.45 -9.99
C LEU A 98 -7.00 4.30 -10.41
N ASP A 99 -7.21 5.51 -10.92
CA ASP A 99 -6.11 6.41 -11.30
C ASP A 99 -5.26 6.82 -10.08
N PHE A 100 -5.91 7.08 -8.94
CA PHE A 100 -5.20 7.34 -7.68
C PHE A 100 -4.47 6.10 -7.15
N GLU A 101 -5.08 4.91 -7.25
CA GLU A 101 -4.43 3.65 -6.88
C GLU A 101 -3.22 3.36 -7.76
N GLN A 102 -3.30 3.58 -9.08
CA GLN A 102 -2.16 3.45 -9.97
C GLN A 102 -1.02 4.41 -9.59
N THR A 103 -1.35 5.62 -9.16
CA THR A 103 -0.35 6.58 -8.66
C THR A 103 0.34 6.04 -7.42
N TYR A 104 -0.43 5.44 -6.49
CA TYR A 104 0.13 4.78 -5.31
C TYR A 104 1.13 3.68 -5.70
N TRP A 105 0.70 2.71 -6.52
CA TRP A 105 1.53 1.55 -6.84
C TRP A 105 2.75 1.90 -7.69
N ARG A 106 2.63 2.81 -8.64
CA ARG A 106 3.78 3.29 -9.41
C ARG A 106 4.83 3.94 -8.50
N THR A 107 4.40 4.80 -7.58
CA THR A 107 5.33 5.46 -6.66
C THR A 107 5.89 4.48 -5.65
N PHE A 108 5.07 3.56 -5.13
CA PHE A 108 5.53 2.51 -4.21
C PHE A 108 6.64 1.67 -4.84
N LEU A 109 6.39 1.10 -6.02
CA LEU A 109 7.35 0.24 -6.72
C LEU A 109 8.63 0.98 -7.10
N SER A 110 8.54 2.26 -7.45
CA SER A 110 9.72 3.09 -7.74
C SER A 110 10.58 3.40 -6.51
N ASN A 111 10.01 3.26 -5.31
CA ASN A 111 10.70 3.52 -4.03
C ASN A 111 10.96 2.25 -3.20
N ALA A 112 10.47 1.10 -3.63
CA ALA A 112 10.74 -0.19 -2.99
C ALA A 112 12.13 -0.68 -3.40
N VAL A 113 13.12 -0.39 -2.57
CA VAL A 113 14.52 -0.81 -2.78
C VAL A 113 14.77 -2.09 -2.01
N LEU A 114 15.16 -3.16 -2.72
CA LEU A 114 15.49 -4.44 -2.09
C LEU A 114 16.64 -4.28 -1.10
N PHE A 115 16.59 -5.04 0.00
CA PHE A 115 17.77 -5.19 0.86
C PHE A 115 18.93 -5.80 0.07
N ASP A 116 20.15 -5.41 0.41
CA ASP A 116 21.34 -5.87 -0.34
C ASP A 116 21.47 -7.39 -0.30
N GLU A 117 21.11 -8.01 0.82
CA GLU A 117 21.14 -9.47 1.00
C GLU A 117 20.13 -10.22 0.12
N VAL A 118 19.10 -9.53 -0.37
CA VAL A 118 18.06 -10.13 -1.23
C VAL A 118 18.49 -10.14 -2.69
N LYS A 119 19.39 -9.24 -3.09
CA LYS A 119 19.87 -9.16 -4.48
C LYS A 119 20.69 -10.37 -4.92
N ASP A 120 21.20 -11.14 -3.95
CA ASP A 120 22.01 -12.32 -4.17
C ASP A 120 21.20 -13.63 -4.11
N LEU A 121 19.86 -13.56 -3.93
CA LEU A 121 18.95 -14.70 -3.94
C LEU A 121 18.47 -15.03 -5.33
#